data_0734f8f2d542c71e1493a06e1d70fb2b
#
_entry.id   0734f8f2d542c71e1493a06e1d70fb2b
#
_cell.length_a   1.000
_cell.length_b   1.000
_cell.length_c   1.000
_cell.angle_alpha   90.00
_cell.angle_beta   90.00
_cell.angle_gamma   90.00
#
_symmetry.space_group_name_H-M   'P 1'
#
loop_
_entity.id
_entity.type
_entity.pdbx_description
1 polymer ?
#
loop_
_entity_poly.entity_id
_entity_poly.type
_entity_poly.pdbx_seq_one_letter_code
_entity_poly.pdbx_strand_id
1 'polypeptide(L)'
;MTTTINLADKTIAYPSSDGEPVAETYLHLYAILTTLEVLQQYLAGRQATVLANQFLYYAQGFPKLRVAPDVMVIFDVPPGGRDNYKVWEEGQVPQVVFEITSKATQKQDQEQKKLLYEQLGIFEYWLFDPKGEWVKEKLQGYRLQDEIYQPLTDGLCQPLGLRVAVEKELLRFYRLDTGDKLLIPTELAELAEQERQRAEQERQRADQERQRAEKLAEHLRSLGIDPDSLS
;
A
#
# COMPACT_ATOMS: atom_id res chain seq x y z
N MET A 1 2.60 57.16 -23.46
CA MET A 1 3.72 56.36 -22.89
C MET A 1 3.14 55.14 -22.24
N THR A 2 3.26 53.98 -22.88
CA THR A 2 2.71 52.72 -22.38
C THR A 2 3.80 52.06 -21.50
N THR A 3 3.60 52.07 -20.20
CA THR A 3 4.51 51.41 -19.25
C THR A 3 4.31 49.91 -19.33
N THR A 4 5.21 49.21 -20.00
CA THR A 4 5.26 47.74 -20.00
C THR A 4 5.73 47.33 -18.63
N ILE A 5 4.86 46.78 -17.78
CA ILE A 5 5.25 46.13 -16.53
C ILE A 5 5.83 44.80 -16.90
N ASN A 6 7.14 44.68 -16.84
CA ASN A 6 7.84 43.40 -16.98
C ASN A 6 7.67 42.63 -15.64
N LEU A 7 6.66 41.77 -15.60
CA LEU A 7 6.53 40.77 -14.53
C LEU A 7 7.65 39.74 -14.75
N ALA A 8 8.78 39.97 -14.07
CA ALA A 8 9.82 38.94 -13.97
C ALA A 8 9.15 37.63 -13.56
N ASP A 9 9.36 36.57 -14.33
CA ASP A 9 8.93 35.21 -14.06
C ASP A 9 9.39 34.79 -12.63
N LYS A 10 8.55 35.02 -11.66
CA LYS A 10 8.75 34.42 -10.34
C LYS A 10 8.39 32.96 -10.49
N THR A 11 9.40 32.12 -10.63
CA THR A 11 9.23 30.68 -10.55
C THR A 11 8.53 30.33 -9.23
N ILE A 12 7.31 29.84 -9.34
CA ILE A 12 6.52 29.44 -8.15
C ILE A 12 7.11 28.16 -7.60
N ALA A 13 7.57 28.19 -6.36
CA ALA A 13 8.08 27.00 -5.67
C ALA A 13 6.92 26.17 -5.09
N TYR A 14 7.00 24.88 -5.27
CA TYR A 14 6.10 23.88 -4.67
C TYR A 14 6.92 23.00 -3.71
N PRO A 15 6.98 23.34 -2.41
CA PRO A 15 7.77 22.60 -1.43
C PRO A 15 7.34 21.13 -1.30
N SER A 16 8.28 20.26 -0.97
CA SER A 16 8.00 18.84 -0.66
C SER A 16 7.75 18.62 0.83
N SER A 17 7.94 19.65 1.67
CA SER A 17 7.76 19.62 3.12
C SER A 17 7.31 20.99 3.61
N ASP A 18 6.59 21.04 4.73
CA ASP A 18 6.21 22.27 5.42
C ASP A 18 7.27 22.75 6.43
N GLY A 19 8.29 21.91 6.69
CA GLY A 19 9.34 22.20 7.66
C GLY A 19 8.94 21.92 9.11
N GLU A 20 7.73 21.44 9.36
CA GLU A 20 7.26 21.07 10.69
C GLU A 20 7.61 19.62 11.01
N PRO A 21 7.98 19.29 12.27
CA PRO A 21 8.20 17.90 12.66
C PRO A 21 6.89 17.14 12.72
N VAL A 22 6.85 15.97 12.08
CA VAL A 22 5.71 15.05 12.14
C VAL A 22 5.87 14.18 13.38
N ALA A 23 4.95 14.32 14.36
CA ALA A 23 4.87 13.44 15.52
C ALA A 23 3.54 12.67 15.48
N GLU A 24 3.62 11.39 15.22
CA GLU A 24 2.46 10.49 15.12
C GLU A 24 2.52 9.38 16.16
N THR A 25 1.36 8.78 16.47
CA THR A 25 1.35 7.60 17.33
C THR A 25 1.89 6.38 16.54
N TYR A 26 2.49 5.43 17.25
CA TYR A 26 2.98 4.19 16.64
C TYR A 26 1.92 3.51 15.76
N LEU A 27 0.67 3.39 16.25
CA LEU A 27 -0.41 2.74 15.50
C LEU A 27 -0.75 3.47 14.20
N HIS A 28 -0.77 4.79 14.22
CA HIS A 28 -1.02 5.61 13.04
C HIS A 28 0.09 5.40 12.00
N LEU A 29 1.34 5.61 12.38
CA LEU A 29 2.49 5.43 11.50
C LEU A 29 2.56 4.00 10.96
N TYR A 30 2.36 2.99 11.81
CA TYR A 30 2.41 1.60 11.40
C TYR A 30 1.29 1.23 10.41
N ALA A 31 0.08 1.79 10.59
CA ALA A 31 -1.01 1.61 9.65
C ALA A 31 -0.72 2.26 8.28
N ILE A 32 -0.12 3.46 8.25
CA ILE A 32 0.32 4.11 7.01
C ILE A 32 1.35 3.24 6.28
N LEU A 33 2.42 2.85 6.97
CA LEU A 33 3.53 2.09 6.38
C LEU A 33 3.07 0.73 5.85
N THR A 34 2.27 0.00 6.61
CA THR A 34 1.77 -1.31 6.16
C THR A 34 0.82 -1.17 4.97
N THR A 35 -0.05 -0.16 4.96
CA THR A 35 -0.94 0.11 3.83
C THR A 35 -0.14 0.47 2.57
N LEU A 36 0.84 1.36 2.70
CA LEU A 36 1.74 1.76 1.62
C LEU A 36 2.45 0.54 1.00
N GLU A 37 3.14 -0.25 1.82
CA GLU A 37 3.95 -1.37 1.33
C GLU A 37 3.11 -2.48 0.69
N VAL A 38 1.98 -2.84 1.29
CA VAL A 38 1.06 -3.84 0.74
C VAL A 38 0.53 -3.40 -0.63
N LEU A 39 0.12 -2.13 -0.77
CA LEU A 39 -0.42 -1.63 -2.04
C LEU A 39 0.68 -1.43 -3.09
N GLN A 40 1.88 -0.99 -2.70
CA GLN A 40 3.03 -0.92 -3.62
C GLN A 40 3.39 -2.30 -4.17
N GLN A 41 3.43 -3.32 -3.32
CA GLN A 41 3.69 -4.69 -3.73
C GLN A 41 2.58 -5.23 -4.64
N TYR A 42 1.31 -5.00 -4.29
CA TYR A 42 0.16 -5.45 -5.08
C TYR A 42 0.12 -4.83 -6.48
N LEU A 43 0.50 -3.56 -6.59
CA LEU A 43 0.51 -2.81 -7.84
C LEU A 43 1.85 -2.88 -8.60
N ALA A 44 2.82 -3.66 -8.11
CA ALA A 44 4.11 -3.82 -8.78
C ALA A 44 3.93 -4.30 -10.23
N GLY A 45 4.61 -3.61 -11.15
CA GLY A 45 4.52 -3.89 -12.59
C GLY A 45 3.31 -3.28 -13.31
N ARG A 46 2.44 -2.55 -12.61
CA ARG A 46 1.33 -1.79 -13.21
C ARG A 46 1.72 -0.34 -13.47
N GLN A 47 0.99 0.33 -14.37
CA GLN A 47 1.06 1.78 -14.56
C GLN A 47 0.30 2.47 -13.41
N ALA A 48 0.94 2.49 -12.24
CA ALA A 48 0.37 3.05 -11.02
C ALA A 48 1.48 3.44 -10.04
N THR A 49 1.19 4.37 -9.15
CA THR A 49 2.03 4.69 -7.99
C THR A 49 1.21 4.76 -6.73
N VAL A 50 1.86 4.41 -5.60
CA VAL A 50 1.30 4.56 -4.25
C VAL A 50 2.23 5.47 -3.47
N LEU A 51 1.69 6.56 -2.96
CA LEU A 51 2.41 7.59 -2.22
C LEU A 51 1.81 7.74 -0.83
N ALA A 52 2.63 8.10 0.16
CA ALA A 52 2.17 8.31 1.54
C ALA A 52 2.79 9.56 2.13
N ASN A 53 1.97 10.39 2.80
CA ASN A 53 2.40 11.65 3.44
C ASN A 53 3.13 12.63 2.51
N GLN A 54 2.92 12.55 1.17
CA GLN A 54 3.41 13.54 0.24
C GLN A 54 2.36 14.58 -0.09
N PHE A 55 2.79 15.82 -0.34
CA PHE A 55 1.89 16.87 -0.78
C PHE A 55 1.29 16.57 -2.15
N LEU A 56 -0.03 16.53 -2.19
CA LEU A 56 -0.86 16.57 -3.38
C LEU A 56 -1.22 18.04 -3.66
N TYR A 57 -0.62 18.62 -4.68
CA TYR A 57 -0.94 19.94 -5.20
C TYR A 57 -2.04 19.83 -6.25
N TYR A 58 -3.16 20.49 -6.02
CA TYR A 58 -4.34 20.39 -6.90
C TYR A 58 -4.67 21.67 -7.66
N ALA A 59 -3.92 22.77 -7.45
CA ALA A 59 -4.13 24.02 -8.15
C ALA A 59 -2.79 24.65 -8.58
N GLN A 60 -2.55 24.72 -9.89
CA GLN A 60 -1.37 25.38 -10.45
C GLN A 60 -1.38 26.88 -10.12
N GLY A 61 -0.24 27.43 -9.73
CA GLY A 61 -0.13 28.85 -9.35
C GLY A 61 -0.40 29.11 -7.86
N PHE A 62 -0.93 28.14 -7.13
CA PHE A 62 -1.36 28.31 -5.73
C PHE A 62 -0.70 27.27 -4.79
N PRO A 63 0.57 27.44 -4.40
CA PRO A 63 1.29 26.44 -3.62
C PRO A 63 0.76 26.21 -2.20
N LYS A 64 -0.20 27.02 -1.74
CA LYS A 64 -0.93 26.80 -0.49
C LYS A 64 -2.12 25.85 -0.66
N LEU A 65 -2.61 25.65 -1.89
CA LEU A 65 -3.69 24.71 -2.19
C LEU A 65 -3.12 23.33 -2.38
N ARG A 66 -2.89 22.66 -1.26
CA ARG A 66 -2.33 21.33 -1.14
C ARG A 66 -2.93 20.58 0.03
N VAL A 67 -2.84 19.26 -0.02
CA VAL A 67 -3.18 18.36 1.08
C VAL A 67 -2.11 17.26 1.12
N ALA A 68 -1.91 16.62 2.24
CA ALA A 68 -1.07 15.44 2.37
C ALA A 68 -1.94 14.25 2.77
N PRO A 69 -2.37 13.40 1.81
CA PRO A 69 -3.07 12.17 2.13
C PRO A 69 -2.14 11.19 2.85
N ASP A 70 -2.67 10.45 3.83
CA ASP A 70 -1.88 9.44 4.53
C ASP A 70 -1.41 8.35 3.55
N VAL A 71 -2.32 7.85 2.67
CA VAL A 71 -1.94 7.00 1.53
C VAL A 71 -2.82 7.33 0.33
N MET A 72 -2.23 7.52 -0.84
CA MET A 72 -2.95 7.74 -2.09
C MET A 72 -2.46 6.80 -3.20
N VAL A 73 -3.40 6.32 -4.00
CA VAL A 73 -3.14 5.46 -5.15
C VAL A 73 -3.52 6.18 -6.43
N ILE A 74 -2.59 6.26 -7.34
CA ILE A 74 -2.75 6.92 -8.64
C ILE A 74 -2.47 5.90 -9.74
N PHE A 75 -3.45 5.70 -10.62
CA PHE A 75 -3.32 4.87 -11.82
C PHE A 75 -2.99 5.72 -13.05
N ASP A 76 -2.58 5.04 -14.11
CA ASP A 76 -2.24 5.62 -15.41
C ASP A 76 -1.10 6.65 -15.36
N VAL A 77 -0.20 6.45 -14.40
CA VAL A 77 1.05 7.21 -14.25
C VAL A 77 2.26 6.27 -14.15
N PRO A 78 3.46 6.72 -14.50
CA PRO A 78 4.67 5.92 -14.32
C PRO A 78 4.84 5.49 -12.86
N PRO A 79 5.26 4.25 -12.58
CA PRO A 79 5.55 3.80 -11.23
C PRO A 79 6.74 4.55 -10.61
N GLY A 80 6.83 4.51 -9.26
CA GLY A 80 7.94 5.11 -8.51
C GLY A 80 7.52 6.25 -7.60
N GLY A 81 8.43 6.66 -6.70
CA GLY A 81 8.19 7.74 -5.74
C GLY A 81 8.18 9.13 -6.36
N ARG A 82 7.60 10.10 -5.65
CA ARG A 82 7.64 11.55 -5.94
C ARG A 82 7.98 12.27 -4.64
N ASP A 83 8.65 13.41 -4.75
CA ASP A 83 8.83 14.31 -3.59
C ASP A 83 7.55 15.04 -3.24
N ASN A 84 6.75 15.35 -4.25
CA ASN A 84 5.37 15.84 -4.17
C ASN A 84 4.64 15.44 -5.46
N TYR A 85 3.31 15.49 -5.43
CA TYR A 85 2.47 15.15 -6.57
C TYR A 85 1.71 16.39 -7.04
N LYS A 86 1.83 16.72 -8.33
CA LYS A 86 1.16 17.86 -8.94
C LYS A 86 0.20 17.37 -10.03
N VAL A 87 -1.08 17.51 -9.79
CA VAL A 87 -2.13 16.98 -10.68
C VAL A 87 -1.97 17.47 -12.13
N TRP A 88 -1.57 18.72 -12.33
CA TRP A 88 -1.43 19.29 -13.68
C TRP A 88 -0.16 18.82 -14.42
N GLU A 89 0.85 18.33 -13.73
CA GLU A 89 2.06 17.77 -14.34
C GLU A 89 1.89 16.30 -14.69
N GLU A 90 1.21 15.54 -13.85
CA GLU A 90 1.02 14.10 -14.01
C GLU A 90 -0.29 13.74 -14.76
N GLY A 91 -1.23 14.68 -14.85
CA GLY A 91 -2.48 14.54 -15.63
C GLY A 91 -3.55 13.66 -14.99
N GLN A 92 -3.29 13.12 -13.80
CA GLN A 92 -4.23 12.24 -13.07
C GLN A 92 -4.45 12.76 -11.65
N VAL A 93 -5.66 12.60 -11.14
CA VAL A 93 -5.94 12.69 -9.70
C VAL A 93 -5.82 11.30 -9.06
N PRO A 94 -5.52 11.19 -7.77
CA PRO A 94 -5.61 9.89 -7.08
C PRO A 94 -7.00 9.27 -7.25
N GLN A 95 -7.05 7.99 -7.58
CA GLN A 95 -8.33 7.29 -7.68
C GLN A 95 -8.79 6.76 -6.32
N VAL A 96 -7.85 6.49 -5.42
CA VAL A 96 -8.15 6.01 -4.06
C VAL A 96 -7.29 6.76 -3.07
N VAL A 97 -7.91 7.23 -1.99
CA VAL A 97 -7.23 7.82 -0.83
C VAL A 97 -7.65 7.09 0.43
N PHE A 98 -6.67 6.78 1.26
CA PHE A 98 -6.86 6.27 2.62
C PHE A 98 -6.36 7.32 3.61
N GLU A 99 -7.19 7.65 4.60
CA GLU A 99 -6.80 8.47 5.76
C GLU A 99 -6.89 7.62 7.01
N ILE A 100 -5.84 7.63 7.79
CA ILE A 100 -5.75 6.95 9.07
C ILE A 100 -6.03 7.99 10.15
N THR A 101 -7.25 8.02 10.68
CA THR A 101 -7.65 9.10 11.55
C THR A 101 -7.10 8.96 12.97
N SER A 102 -6.86 10.11 13.59
CA SER A 102 -6.40 10.24 14.96
C SER A 102 -7.22 11.29 15.71
N LYS A 103 -7.02 11.41 17.01
CA LYS A 103 -7.64 12.48 17.81
C LYS A 103 -7.40 13.87 17.23
N ALA A 104 -6.22 14.10 16.66
CA ALA A 104 -5.83 15.41 16.13
C ALA A 104 -6.48 15.70 14.78
N THR A 105 -6.70 14.68 13.93
CA THR A 105 -7.12 14.85 12.54
C THR A 105 -8.57 14.45 12.28
N GLN A 106 -9.25 13.75 13.20
CA GLN A 106 -10.55 13.11 12.98
C GLN A 106 -11.62 14.07 12.40
N LYS A 107 -11.69 15.31 12.86
CA LYS A 107 -12.66 16.29 12.36
C LYS A 107 -12.30 16.76 10.94
N GLN A 108 -11.00 16.98 10.68
CA GLN A 108 -10.52 17.38 9.36
C GLN A 108 -10.75 16.25 8.34
N ASP A 109 -10.45 15.00 8.70
CA ASP A 109 -10.61 13.85 7.83
C ASP A 109 -12.08 13.57 7.52
N GLN A 110 -12.97 13.64 8.52
CA GLN A 110 -14.40 13.36 8.33
C GLN A 110 -15.16 14.45 7.55
N GLU A 111 -14.73 15.70 7.64
CA GLU A 111 -15.45 16.84 7.07
C GLU A 111 -14.68 17.52 5.94
N GLN A 112 -13.52 18.13 6.24
CA GLN A 112 -12.81 19.01 5.29
C GLN A 112 -12.12 18.23 4.17
N LYS A 113 -11.34 17.18 4.51
CA LYS A 113 -10.66 16.37 3.50
C LYS A 113 -11.66 15.58 2.65
N LYS A 114 -12.72 15.03 3.29
CA LYS A 114 -13.79 14.35 2.56
C LYS A 114 -14.40 15.26 1.48
N LEU A 115 -14.78 16.49 1.83
CA LEU A 115 -15.34 17.45 0.88
C LEU A 115 -14.33 17.83 -0.20
N LEU A 116 -13.07 18.06 0.17
CA LEU A 116 -12.01 18.36 -0.78
C LEU A 116 -11.80 17.23 -1.78
N TYR A 117 -11.71 15.98 -1.30
CA TYR A 117 -11.51 14.81 -2.17
C TYR A 117 -12.71 14.58 -3.12
N GLU A 118 -13.93 14.83 -2.65
CA GLU A 118 -15.13 14.83 -3.47
C GLU A 118 -15.04 15.86 -4.61
N GLN A 119 -14.67 17.11 -4.28
CA GLN A 119 -14.49 18.19 -5.26
C GLN A 119 -13.34 17.95 -6.26
N LEU A 120 -12.30 17.26 -5.84
CA LEU A 120 -11.19 16.87 -6.71
C LEU A 120 -11.52 15.69 -7.63
N GLY A 121 -12.67 15.05 -7.45
CA GLY A 121 -13.07 13.89 -8.24
C GLY A 121 -12.33 12.61 -7.87
N ILE A 122 -11.78 12.50 -6.64
CA ILE A 122 -11.17 11.26 -6.16
C ILE A 122 -12.25 10.21 -6.05
N PHE A 123 -12.06 9.07 -6.75
CA PHE A 123 -13.14 8.11 -6.95
C PHE A 123 -13.56 7.39 -5.65
N GLU A 124 -12.57 6.98 -4.82
CA GLU A 124 -12.87 6.38 -3.51
C GLU A 124 -12.05 7.02 -2.39
N TYR A 125 -12.73 7.25 -1.28
CA TYR A 125 -12.16 7.76 -0.04
C TYR A 125 -12.44 6.79 1.09
N TRP A 126 -11.37 6.34 1.77
CA TRP A 126 -11.43 5.40 2.89
C TRP A 126 -10.88 6.04 4.14
N LEU A 127 -11.70 6.03 5.20
CA LEU A 127 -11.36 6.56 6.51
C LEU A 127 -11.19 5.40 7.50
N PHE A 128 -10.01 5.26 8.06
CA PHE A 128 -9.67 4.20 9.00
C PHE A 128 -9.30 4.76 10.37
N ASP A 129 -9.89 4.19 11.40
CA ASP A 129 -9.61 4.51 12.81
C ASP A 129 -9.05 3.27 13.52
N PRO A 130 -7.74 3.16 13.70
CA PRO A 130 -7.13 1.99 14.34
C PRO A 130 -7.68 1.68 15.72
N LYS A 131 -8.07 2.73 16.48
CA LYS A 131 -8.57 2.59 17.84
C LYS A 131 -10.09 2.40 17.92
N GLY A 132 -10.84 2.83 16.90
CA GLY A 132 -12.30 2.80 16.90
C GLY A 132 -12.94 3.84 17.84
N GLU A 133 -12.25 4.96 18.04
CA GLU A 133 -12.73 6.04 18.93
C GLU A 133 -13.61 7.05 18.18
N TRP A 134 -13.44 7.18 16.86
CA TRP A 134 -13.99 8.26 16.04
C TRP A 134 -14.81 7.78 14.84
N VAL A 135 -14.50 6.60 14.32
CA VAL A 135 -15.17 6.01 13.16
C VAL A 135 -15.90 4.73 13.58
N LYS A 136 -17.20 4.69 13.30
CA LYS A 136 -18.00 3.49 13.57
C LYS A 136 -17.41 2.30 12.83
N GLU A 137 -17.26 1.17 13.51
CA GLU A 137 -16.69 -0.07 12.95
C GLU A 137 -15.24 0.07 12.46
N LYS A 138 -14.53 1.13 12.91
CA LYS A 138 -13.14 1.45 12.57
C LYS A 138 -12.88 1.80 11.11
N LEU A 139 -13.79 1.53 10.20
CA LEU A 139 -13.61 1.72 8.75
C LEU A 139 -14.87 2.29 8.12
N GLN A 140 -14.70 3.33 7.32
CA GLN A 140 -15.75 3.89 6.49
C GLN A 140 -15.21 4.19 5.10
N GLY A 141 -15.80 3.59 4.08
CA GLY A 141 -15.53 3.90 2.67
C GLY A 141 -16.58 4.83 2.09
N TYR A 142 -16.17 5.61 1.11
CA TYR A 142 -17.05 6.45 0.27
C TYR A 142 -16.64 6.27 -1.19
N ARG A 143 -17.63 6.26 -2.09
CA ARG A 143 -17.43 6.22 -3.54
C ARG A 143 -18.15 7.39 -4.19
N LEU A 144 -17.48 8.03 -5.12
CA LEU A 144 -18.02 9.14 -5.88
C LEU A 144 -19.06 8.61 -6.87
N GLN A 145 -20.29 9.10 -6.75
CA GLN A 145 -21.40 8.84 -7.65
C GLN A 145 -22.11 10.16 -7.92
N ASP A 146 -22.26 10.53 -9.19
CA ASP A 146 -22.86 11.80 -9.59
C ASP A 146 -22.27 13.00 -8.82
N GLU A 147 -20.94 13.06 -8.74
CA GLU A 147 -20.16 14.11 -8.07
C GLU A 147 -20.32 14.19 -6.54
N ILE A 148 -20.97 13.22 -5.90
CA ILE A 148 -21.22 13.18 -4.46
C ILE A 148 -20.75 11.84 -3.86
N TYR A 149 -20.09 11.89 -2.73
CA TYR A 149 -19.67 10.68 -2.01
C TYR A 149 -20.83 9.93 -1.37
N GLN A 150 -21.06 8.70 -1.84
CA GLN A 150 -21.98 7.75 -1.23
C GLN A 150 -21.23 6.79 -0.29
N PRO A 151 -21.74 6.53 0.91
CA PRO A 151 -21.09 5.60 1.84
C PRO A 151 -21.11 4.17 1.31
N LEU A 152 -19.99 3.46 1.45
CA LEU A 152 -19.84 2.04 1.13
C LEU A 152 -20.17 1.18 2.36
N THR A 153 -20.88 0.08 2.12
CA THR A 153 -21.26 -0.89 3.16
C THR A 153 -20.66 -2.28 2.95
N ASP A 154 -20.08 -2.51 1.77
CA ASP A 154 -19.58 -3.82 1.33
C ASP A 154 -18.05 -4.01 1.48
N GLY A 155 -17.34 -2.94 1.82
CA GLY A 155 -15.88 -2.96 1.92
C GLY A 155 -15.17 -3.14 0.58
N LEU A 156 -15.85 -3.03 -0.56
CA LEU A 156 -15.26 -3.24 -1.88
C LEU A 156 -14.59 -1.97 -2.39
N CYS A 157 -13.26 -2.02 -2.57
CA CYS A 157 -12.50 -0.99 -3.26
C CYS A 157 -12.42 -1.33 -4.75
N GLN A 158 -13.24 -0.66 -5.54
CA GLN A 158 -13.43 -0.97 -6.95
C GLN A 158 -12.17 -0.71 -7.79
N PRO A 159 -11.46 0.43 -7.67
CA PRO A 159 -10.28 0.69 -8.50
C PRO A 159 -9.14 -0.28 -8.23
N LEU A 160 -9.04 -0.77 -7.01
CA LEU A 160 -8.02 -1.75 -6.64
C LEU A 160 -8.42 -3.19 -6.98
N GLY A 161 -9.71 -3.50 -7.13
CA GLY A 161 -10.19 -4.88 -7.23
C GLY A 161 -9.98 -5.65 -5.92
N LEU A 162 -10.07 -4.97 -4.78
CA LEU A 162 -9.81 -5.51 -3.46
C LEU A 162 -11.00 -5.30 -2.52
N ARG A 163 -11.17 -6.20 -1.57
CA ARG A 163 -11.98 -5.96 -0.39
C ARG A 163 -11.09 -5.41 0.71
N VAL A 164 -11.47 -4.26 1.26
CA VAL A 164 -10.85 -3.62 2.42
C VAL A 164 -11.54 -4.08 3.69
N ALA A 165 -10.79 -4.50 4.67
CA ALA A 165 -11.28 -4.95 5.96
C ALA A 165 -10.38 -4.44 7.09
N VAL A 166 -10.83 -4.60 8.32
CA VAL A 166 -10.02 -4.29 9.51
C VAL A 166 -9.71 -5.58 10.25
N GLU A 167 -8.45 -5.82 10.51
CA GLU A 167 -8.01 -6.86 11.44
C GLU A 167 -7.17 -6.23 12.53
N LYS A 168 -7.66 -6.30 13.77
CA LYS A 168 -7.04 -5.62 14.92
C LYS A 168 -6.97 -4.11 14.72
N GLU A 169 -5.77 -3.58 14.49
CA GLU A 169 -5.49 -2.16 14.31
C GLU A 169 -4.89 -1.83 12.93
N LEU A 170 -5.12 -2.71 11.94
CA LEU A 170 -4.59 -2.55 10.57
C LEU A 170 -5.67 -2.70 9.52
N LEU A 171 -5.51 -1.98 8.43
CA LEU A 171 -6.20 -2.26 7.18
C LEU A 171 -5.67 -3.57 6.59
N ARG A 172 -6.60 -4.38 6.11
CA ARG A 172 -6.27 -5.63 5.41
C ARG A 172 -6.97 -5.64 4.06
N PHE A 173 -6.29 -6.22 3.11
CA PHE A 173 -6.73 -6.26 1.73
C PHE A 173 -6.85 -7.70 1.26
N TYR A 174 -7.96 -8.00 0.59
CA TYR A 174 -8.25 -9.31 0.04
C TYR A 174 -8.57 -9.18 -1.44
N ARG A 175 -7.98 -9.99 -2.27
CA ARG A 175 -8.26 -10.04 -3.70
C ARG A 175 -9.71 -10.44 -3.94
N LEU A 176 -10.41 -9.78 -4.85
CA LEU A 176 -11.79 -10.13 -5.18
C LEU A 176 -11.89 -11.36 -6.10
N ASP A 177 -10.86 -11.60 -6.92
CA ASP A 177 -10.81 -12.70 -7.87
C ASP A 177 -10.48 -14.05 -7.23
N THR A 178 -9.57 -14.09 -6.25
CA THR A 178 -9.12 -15.33 -5.61
C THR A 178 -9.56 -15.46 -4.15
N GLY A 179 -9.92 -14.38 -3.51
CA GLY A 179 -10.18 -14.32 -2.07
C GLY A 179 -8.91 -14.27 -1.21
N ASP A 180 -7.73 -14.31 -1.82
CA ASP A 180 -6.46 -14.31 -1.10
C ASP A 180 -6.22 -13.00 -0.37
N LYS A 181 -5.70 -13.13 0.82
CA LYS A 181 -5.25 -12.01 1.63
C LYS A 181 -3.90 -11.50 1.15
N LEU A 182 -3.78 -10.20 0.96
CA LEU A 182 -2.48 -9.56 0.76
C LEU A 182 -1.73 -9.52 2.09
N LEU A 183 -0.55 -10.14 2.10
CA LEU A 183 0.25 -10.24 3.31
C LEU A 183 0.98 -8.93 3.60
N ILE A 184 1.04 -8.57 4.88
CA ILE A 184 1.89 -7.46 5.34
C ILE A 184 3.35 -7.94 5.45
N PRO A 185 4.34 -7.02 5.48
CA PRO A 185 5.77 -7.39 5.48
C PRO A 185 6.17 -8.39 6.55
N THR A 186 5.60 -8.30 7.75
CA THR A 186 5.88 -9.26 8.83
C THR A 186 5.38 -10.66 8.51
N GLU A 187 4.17 -10.80 7.95
CA GLU A 187 3.61 -12.09 7.51
C GLU A 187 4.41 -12.70 6.35
N LEU A 188 4.88 -11.86 5.42
CA LEU A 188 5.76 -12.30 4.33
C LEU A 188 7.10 -12.82 4.85
N ALA A 189 7.70 -12.13 5.81
CA ALA A 189 8.94 -12.57 6.42
C ALA A 189 8.78 -13.90 7.17
N GLU A 190 7.66 -14.07 7.90
CA GLU A 190 7.34 -15.33 8.57
C GLU A 190 7.13 -16.48 7.58
N LEU A 191 6.43 -16.24 6.48
CA LEU A 191 6.22 -17.22 5.42
C LEU A 191 7.54 -17.65 4.77
N ALA A 192 8.40 -16.69 4.42
CA ALA A 192 9.70 -16.95 3.83
C ALA A 192 10.60 -17.78 4.76
N GLU A 193 10.60 -17.48 6.07
CA GLU A 193 11.35 -18.26 7.06
C GLU A 193 10.81 -19.69 7.18
N GLN A 194 9.48 -19.88 7.17
CA GLN A 194 8.88 -21.22 7.19
C GLN A 194 9.26 -22.03 5.95
N GLU A 195 9.22 -21.42 4.77
CA GLU A 195 9.62 -22.08 3.53
C GLU A 195 11.10 -22.46 3.53
N ARG A 196 11.97 -21.58 4.03
CA ARG A 196 13.39 -21.86 4.18
C ARG A 196 13.64 -23.05 5.11
N GLN A 197 12.95 -23.10 6.25
CA GLN A 197 13.07 -24.21 7.20
C GLN A 197 12.58 -25.54 6.60
N ARG A 198 11.48 -25.52 5.83
CA ARG A 198 10.99 -26.72 5.12
C ARG A 198 12.00 -27.21 4.08
N ALA A 199 12.51 -26.32 3.25
CA ALA A 199 13.52 -26.68 2.26
C ALA A 199 14.79 -27.28 2.88
N GLU A 200 15.25 -26.72 4.00
CA GLU A 200 16.40 -27.27 4.73
C GLU A 200 16.11 -28.66 5.32
N GLN A 201 14.92 -28.89 5.88
CA GLN A 201 14.52 -30.21 6.38
C GLN A 201 14.45 -31.26 5.26
N GLU A 202 13.88 -30.88 4.10
CA GLU A 202 13.81 -31.76 2.93
C GLU A 202 15.21 -32.12 2.43
N ARG A 203 16.11 -31.13 2.35
CA ARG A 203 17.51 -31.38 1.99
C ARG A 203 18.21 -32.34 2.96
N GLN A 204 18.05 -32.13 4.27
CA GLN A 204 18.63 -33.01 5.27
C GLN A 204 18.08 -34.46 5.17
N ARG A 205 16.77 -34.61 4.91
CA ARG A 205 16.17 -35.93 4.68
C ARG A 205 16.75 -36.60 3.42
N ALA A 206 16.82 -35.87 2.31
CA ALA A 206 17.41 -36.39 1.08
C ALA A 206 18.88 -36.81 1.26
N ASP A 207 19.68 -36.02 1.97
CA ASP A 207 21.07 -36.35 2.28
C ASP A 207 21.17 -37.62 3.19
N GLN A 208 20.30 -37.76 4.17
CA GLN A 208 20.24 -38.96 5.01
C GLN A 208 19.84 -40.20 4.22
N GLU A 209 18.86 -40.10 3.35
CA GLU A 209 18.45 -41.19 2.48
C GLU A 209 19.56 -41.61 1.52
N ARG A 210 20.24 -40.63 0.91
CA ARG A 210 21.40 -40.89 0.06
C ARG A 210 22.50 -41.62 0.83
N GLN A 211 22.85 -41.16 2.01
CA GLN A 211 23.88 -41.83 2.85
C GLN A 211 23.47 -43.24 3.26
N ARG A 212 22.18 -43.49 3.54
CA ARG A 212 21.66 -44.83 3.82
C ARG A 212 21.75 -45.73 2.60
N ALA A 213 21.36 -45.23 1.42
CA ALA A 213 21.45 -45.95 0.17
C ALA A 213 22.91 -46.29 -0.20
N GLU A 214 23.85 -45.37 -0.02
CA GLU A 214 25.27 -45.58 -0.25
C GLU A 214 25.83 -46.68 0.69
N LYS A 215 25.51 -46.60 1.99
CA LYS A 215 25.92 -47.65 2.94
C LYS A 215 25.34 -49.01 2.63
N LEU A 216 24.08 -49.08 2.20
CA LEU A 216 23.45 -50.33 1.79
C LEU A 216 24.09 -50.88 0.53
N ALA A 217 24.38 -50.03 -0.46
CA ALA A 217 25.07 -50.42 -1.68
C ALA A 217 26.50 -50.96 -1.39
N GLU A 218 27.25 -50.32 -0.50
CA GLU A 218 28.56 -50.80 -0.05
C GLU A 218 28.44 -52.17 0.63
N HIS A 219 27.44 -52.34 1.48
CA HIS A 219 27.23 -53.63 2.18
C HIS A 219 26.89 -54.73 1.18
N LEU A 220 26.00 -54.48 0.22
CA LEU A 220 25.67 -55.45 -0.84
C LEU A 220 26.90 -55.84 -1.67
N ARG A 221 27.71 -54.86 -2.08
CA ARG A 221 28.99 -55.14 -2.78
C ARG A 221 29.96 -55.99 -1.97
N SER A 222 30.02 -55.79 -0.63
CA SER A 222 30.85 -56.60 0.25
C SER A 222 30.39 -58.05 0.32
N LEU A 223 29.11 -58.32 0.05
CA LEU A 223 28.51 -59.65 -0.01
C LEU A 223 28.57 -60.26 -1.43
N GLY A 224 29.20 -59.57 -2.39
CA GLY A 224 29.31 -60.03 -3.77
C GLY A 224 28.06 -59.80 -4.60
N ILE A 225 27.11 -58.99 -4.14
CA ILE A 225 25.86 -58.65 -4.80
C ILE A 225 26.03 -57.27 -5.46
N ASP A 226 25.75 -57.16 -6.75
CA ASP A 226 25.74 -55.88 -7.45
C ASP A 226 24.41 -55.16 -7.17
N PRO A 227 24.43 -53.99 -6.49
CA PRO A 227 23.22 -53.21 -6.20
C PRO A 227 22.43 -52.83 -7.44
N ASP A 228 23.11 -52.54 -8.54
CA ASP A 228 22.47 -52.07 -9.80
C ASP A 228 21.76 -53.21 -10.56
N SER A 229 22.00 -54.48 -10.15
CA SER A 229 21.29 -55.64 -10.69
C SER A 229 19.95 -55.93 -10.00
N LEU A 230 19.60 -55.20 -8.95
CA LEU A 230 18.39 -55.38 -8.13
C LEU A 230 17.28 -54.39 -8.47
N SER A 231 17.47 -53.55 -9.46
CA SER A 231 16.51 -52.52 -9.90
C SER A 231 15.56 -52.98 -11.01
#